data_997d9098f45dc37704b4fb157cd92391
#
_entry.id   997d9098f45dc37704b4fb157cd92391
#
_cell.length_a   1.000
_cell.length_b   1.000
_cell.length_c   1.000
_cell.angle_alpha   90.00
_cell.angle_beta   90.00
_cell.angle_gamma   90.00
#
_symmetry.space_group_name_H-M   'P 1'
#
loop_
_entity.id
_entity.type
_entity.pdbx_description
1 polymer ?
#
loop_
_entity_poly.entity_id
_entity_poly.type
_entity_poly.pdbx_seq_one_letter_code
_entity_poly.pdbx_strand_id
1 'polypeptide(L)'
;MSVQARSLKIDAPVGAGLRRIAADAVRLEALGYDGLRVAELNHDPFLPLTLAAEHTQRIELVTSVAVALSRNPMTMAVLAHDLNAYSNGRLVLGLGSQVKPHIERRFSMPWHKAAEQMREFIAAMNAIFDCWYNGARLAFEGEYYQHTLMPATFAPEDITAPRPRIVLSATGPLMTQVAAEVADGMIMHPFSSERFMREVTLPAIERGLATAGRSLNDFALDYAPMLAMGHNDEALDKAIDVVRGRIAFYGCTVAYKPVLDIHGWGDLQDELIALNRQHRTEAMAALITDEMVDTIAIVGKPEQVVDRMKARFGGLIARTGFGAPDLGGEELGALLARLRS
;
A
#
# COMPACT_ATOMS: atom_id res chain seq x y z
N MET A 1 1.00 7.03 -23.58
CA MET A 1 1.58 5.67 -23.70
C MET A 1 0.59 4.71 -23.08
N SER A 2 0.09 3.69 -23.79
CA SER A 2 -0.85 2.71 -23.25
C SER A 2 -0.07 1.72 -22.40
N VAL A 3 -0.35 1.68 -21.11
CA VAL A 3 0.02 0.54 -20.25
C VAL A 3 -0.62 -0.70 -20.88
N GLN A 4 0.18 -1.72 -21.19
CA GLN A 4 -0.34 -2.98 -21.67
C GLN A 4 -1.40 -3.45 -20.67
N ALA A 5 -2.61 -3.77 -21.14
CA ALA A 5 -3.76 -4.11 -20.29
C ALA A 5 -3.46 -5.37 -19.45
N ARG A 6 -2.80 -5.17 -18.31
CA ARG A 6 -2.73 -6.19 -17.25
C ARG A 6 -4.12 -6.27 -16.62
N SER A 7 -4.62 -7.47 -16.40
CA SER A 7 -5.83 -7.65 -15.60
C SER A 7 -5.64 -6.99 -14.22
N LEU A 8 -6.57 -6.13 -13.85
CA LEU A 8 -6.56 -5.45 -12.55
C LEU A 8 -6.64 -6.48 -11.42
N LYS A 9 -5.66 -6.48 -10.52
CA LYS A 9 -5.71 -7.28 -9.30
C LYS A 9 -6.52 -6.58 -8.22
N ILE A 10 -7.37 -7.33 -7.54
CA ILE A 10 -8.25 -6.81 -6.49
C ILE A 10 -7.97 -7.54 -5.17
N ASP A 11 -7.63 -6.77 -4.14
CA ASP A 11 -7.31 -7.31 -2.82
C ASP A 11 -8.40 -7.01 -1.81
N ALA A 12 -8.60 -7.95 -0.90
CA ALA A 12 -9.42 -7.77 0.28
C ALA A 12 -8.59 -7.14 1.42
N PRO A 13 -9.00 -6.00 2.01
CA PRO A 13 -8.45 -5.57 3.28
C PRO A 13 -8.92 -6.49 4.40
N VAL A 14 -7.99 -6.99 5.23
CA VAL A 14 -8.31 -7.87 6.35
C VAL A 14 -7.66 -7.37 7.64
N GLY A 15 -8.34 -7.63 8.76
CA GLY A 15 -7.76 -7.38 10.08
C GLY A 15 -6.67 -8.40 10.43
N ALA A 16 -5.70 -7.98 11.24
CA ALA A 16 -4.58 -8.83 11.68
C ALA A 16 -4.93 -9.81 12.81
N GLY A 17 -6.20 -10.10 13.04
CA GLY A 17 -6.66 -11.00 14.10
C GLY A 17 -6.35 -12.48 13.81
N LEU A 18 -5.36 -13.05 14.50
CA LEU A 18 -4.84 -14.39 14.24
C LEU A 18 -5.90 -15.50 14.29
N ARG A 19 -6.92 -15.37 15.15
CA ARG A 19 -7.95 -16.41 15.30
C ARG A 19 -8.91 -16.54 14.13
N ARG A 20 -9.03 -15.52 13.30
CA ARG A 20 -10.02 -15.46 12.22
C ARG A 20 -9.37 -15.53 10.83
N ILE A 21 -8.10 -15.14 10.72
CA ILE A 21 -7.45 -14.92 9.43
C ILE A 21 -7.48 -16.17 8.52
N ALA A 22 -7.33 -17.37 9.05
CA ALA A 22 -7.37 -18.59 8.26
C ALA A 22 -8.73 -18.78 7.56
N ALA A 23 -9.81 -18.65 8.32
CA ALA A 23 -11.18 -18.77 7.78
C ALA A 23 -11.51 -17.62 6.80
N ASP A 24 -11.10 -16.39 7.13
CA ASP A 24 -11.28 -15.23 6.25
C ASP A 24 -10.50 -15.40 4.94
N ALA A 25 -9.26 -15.89 4.98
CA ALA A 25 -8.44 -16.11 3.79
C ALA A 25 -9.06 -17.15 2.83
N VAL A 26 -9.52 -18.28 3.36
CA VAL A 26 -10.21 -19.31 2.57
C VAL A 26 -11.46 -18.74 1.91
N ARG A 27 -12.27 -18.01 2.68
CA ARG A 27 -13.49 -17.37 2.15
C ARG A 27 -13.19 -16.35 1.06
N LEU A 28 -12.18 -15.50 1.25
CA LEU A 28 -11.80 -14.46 0.29
C LEU A 28 -11.19 -15.05 -0.99
N GLU A 29 -10.39 -16.10 -0.86
CA GLU A 29 -9.89 -16.84 -2.03
C GLU A 29 -11.04 -17.47 -2.84
N ALA A 30 -12.04 -18.05 -2.17
CA ALA A 30 -13.23 -18.62 -2.80
C ALA A 30 -14.10 -17.56 -3.49
N LEU A 31 -14.17 -16.34 -2.95
CA LEU A 31 -14.85 -15.19 -3.55
C LEU A 31 -14.11 -14.61 -4.77
N GLY A 32 -12.88 -15.06 -5.02
CA GLY A 32 -12.10 -14.67 -6.19
C GLY A 32 -11.28 -13.41 -6.01
N TYR A 33 -10.94 -12.99 -4.79
CA TYR A 33 -9.92 -11.97 -4.59
C TYR A 33 -8.54 -12.45 -5.06
N ASP A 34 -7.74 -11.51 -5.59
CA ASP A 34 -6.37 -11.80 -6.04
C ASP A 34 -5.36 -11.75 -4.90
N GLY A 35 -5.64 -10.96 -3.85
CA GLY A 35 -4.80 -10.85 -2.68
C GLY A 35 -5.59 -10.53 -1.42
N LEU A 36 -4.98 -10.78 -0.27
CA LEU A 36 -5.40 -10.25 1.01
C LEU A 36 -4.31 -9.35 1.57
N ARG A 37 -4.71 -8.17 2.06
CA ARG A 37 -3.75 -7.18 2.56
C ARG A 37 -3.92 -6.92 4.05
N VAL A 38 -2.80 -7.00 4.76
CA VAL A 38 -2.71 -6.78 6.20
C VAL A 38 -1.83 -5.58 6.49
N ALA A 39 -2.34 -4.64 7.29
CA ALA A 39 -1.59 -3.48 7.75
C ALA A 39 -0.91 -3.75 9.11
N GLU A 40 0.31 -3.23 9.28
CA GLU A 40 0.98 -3.21 10.59
C GLU A 40 0.48 -2.02 11.43
N LEU A 41 -0.48 -2.28 12.31
CA LEU A 41 -1.02 -1.29 13.24
C LEU A 41 -0.68 -1.68 14.69
N ASN A 42 -1.54 -2.46 15.31
CA ASN A 42 -1.39 -3.00 16.67
C ASN A 42 -0.93 -4.47 16.68
N HIS A 43 -0.78 -5.08 15.52
CA HIS A 43 -0.30 -6.45 15.32
C HIS A 43 0.79 -6.50 14.24
N ASP A 44 1.66 -7.51 14.33
CA ASP A 44 2.62 -7.83 13.27
C ASP A 44 1.87 -8.35 12.02
N PRO A 45 2.18 -7.88 10.80
CA PRO A 45 1.45 -8.28 9.60
C PRO A 45 1.85 -9.66 9.07
N PHE A 46 3.02 -10.18 9.43
CA PHE A 46 3.55 -11.45 8.89
C PHE A 46 2.91 -12.67 9.52
N LEU A 47 2.61 -12.63 10.82
CA LEU A 47 1.97 -13.75 11.51
C LEU A 47 0.60 -14.14 10.90
N PRO A 48 -0.35 -13.20 10.68
CA PRO A 48 -1.59 -13.54 10.00
C PRO A 48 -1.39 -13.96 8.55
N LEU A 49 -0.42 -13.40 7.82
CA LEU A 49 -0.11 -13.81 6.46
C LEU A 49 0.46 -15.24 6.39
N THR A 50 1.26 -15.65 7.37
CA THR A 50 1.74 -17.04 7.48
C THR A 50 0.57 -18.03 7.68
N LEU A 51 -0.38 -17.69 8.56
CA LEU A 51 -1.58 -18.51 8.75
C LEU A 51 -2.46 -18.54 7.49
N ALA A 52 -2.57 -17.44 6.78
CA ALA A 52 -3.29 -17.40 5.51
C ALA A 52 -2.59 -18.24 4.44
N ALA A 53 -1.24 -18.23 4.39
CA ALA A 53 -0.46 -19.05 3.46
C ALA A 53 -0.76 -20.53 3.60
N GLU A 54 -0.83 -21.03 4.83
CA GLU A 54 -1.11 -22.43 5.16
C GLU A 54 -2.47 -22.92 4.63
N HIS A 55 -3.48 -22.04 4.64
CA HIS A 55 -4.87 -22.40 4.36
C HIS A 55 -5.35 -22.00 2.95
N THR A 56 -4.49 -21.43 2.12
CA THR A 56 -4.81 -20.95 0.77
C THR A 56 -3.78 -21.39 -0.26
N GLN A 57 -4.16 -21.39 -1.55
CA GLN A 57 -3.30 -21.88 -2.63
C GLN A 57 -2.98 -20.82 -3.71
N ARG A 58 -3.82 -19.80 -3.90
CA ARG A 58 -3.72 -18.86 -5.01
C ARG A 58 -3.62 -17.40 -4.57
N ILE A 59 -4.34 -17.03 -3.52
CA ILE A 59 -4.45 -15.64 -3.07
C ILE A 59 -3.08 -15.11 -2.66
N GLU A 60 -2.71 -13.94 -3.16
CA GLU A 60 -1.46 -13.27 -2.80
C GLU A 60 -1.52 -12.70 -1.39
N LEU A 61 -0.40 -12.69 -0.71
CA LEU A 61 -0.23 -12.27 0.67
C LEU A 61 0.43 -10.90 0.67
N VAL A 62 -0.30 -9.85 1.02
CA VAL A 62 0.17 -8.47 0.86
C VAL A 62 0.33 -7.80 2.21
N THR A 63 1.55 -7.37 2.55
CA THR A 63 1.69 -6.40 3.64
C THR A 63 1.33 -5.00 3.13
N SER A 64 0.42 -4.29 3.79
CA SER A 64 -0.05 -2.97 3.32
C SER A 64 -0.20 -1.97 4.49
N VAL A 65 0.86 -1.59 5.12
CA VAL A 65 2.25 -1.94 4.82
C VAL A 65 2.95 -2.46 6.08
N ALA A 66 4.08 -3.18 5.91
CA ALA A 66 5.00 -3.44 7.01
C ALA A 66 5.92 -2.23 7.23
N VAL A 67 6.21 -1.91 8.50
CA VAL A 67 7.05 -0.77 8.87
C VAL A 67 8.52 -1.11 8.70
N ALA A 68 9.14 -0.64 7.61
CA ALA A 68 10.53 -0.94 7.29
C ALA A 68 11.52 -0.41 8.34
N LEU A 69 11.41 0.89 8.69
CA LEU A 69 12.38 1.57 9.56
C LEU A 69 12.31 1.15 11.03
N SER A 70 11.41 0.25 11.40
CA SER A 70 11.45 -0.44 12.71
C SER A 70 12.31 -1.72 12.69
N ARG A 71 12.84 -2.10 11.52
CA ARG A 71 13.60 -3.33 11.25
C ARG A 71 14.88 -2.99 10.48
N ASN A 72 15.71 -3.99 10.19
CA ASN A 72 16.84 -3.81 9.28
C ASN A 72 16.65 -4.61 7.98
N PRO A 73 17.38 -4.28 6.88
CA PRO A 73 17.23 -4.93 5.58
C PRO A 73 17.43 -6.45 5.62
N MET A 74 18.41 -6.96 6.39
CA MET A 74 18.70 -8.40 6.46
C MET A 74 17.57 -9.17 7.12
N THR A 75 17.09 -8.72 8.29
CA THR A 75 15.97 -9.40 8.96
C THR A 75 14.68 -9.34 8.15
N MET A 76 14.46 -8.23 7.43
CA MET A 76 13.32 -8.11 6.53
C MET A 76 13.46 -9.03 5.31
N ALA A 77 14.66 -9.15 4.74
CA ALA A 77 14.92 -10.03 3.61
C ALA A 77 14.71 -11.51 3.97
N VAL A 78 15.22 -11.95 5.13
CA VAL A 78 15.01 -13.33 5.64
C VAL A 78 13.52 -13.60 5.83
N LEU A 79 12.82 -12.74 6.55
CA LEU A 79 11.39 -12.91 6.81
C LEU A 79 10.56 -12.93 5.52
N ALA A 80 10.90 -12.06 4.57
CA ALA A 80 10.22 -12.01 3.27
C ALA A 80 10.53 -13.26 2.43
N HIS A 81 11.79 -13.73 2.45
CA HIS A 81 12.17 -14.95 1.76
C HIS A 81 11.40 -16.16 2.32
N ASP A 82 11.44 -16.36 3.63
CA ASP A 82 10.81 -17.51 4.28
C ASP A 82 9.30 -17.57 4.00
N LEU A 83 8.59 -16.47 4.18
CA LEU A 83 7.16 -16.42 3.89
C LEU A 83 6.86 -16.59 2.40
N ASN A 84 7.70 -16.05 1.52
CA ASN A 84 7.53 -16.18 0.07
C ASN A 84 7.78 -17.63 -0.39
N ALA A 85 8.82 -18.29 0.09
CA ALA A 85 9.11 -19.69 -0.19
C ALA A 85 7.97 -20.59 0.35
N TYR A 86 7.57 -20.39 1.61
CA TYR A 86 6.47 -21.13 2.23
C TYR A 86 5.14 -20.98 1.49
N SER A 87 4.87 -19.81 0.92
CA SER A 87 3.65 -19.54 0.16
C SER A 87 3.77 -19.83 -1.34
N ASN A 88 4.84 -20.47 -1.81
CA ASN A 88 5.10 -20.72 -3.23
C ASN A 88 5.09 -19.45 -4.09
N GLY A 89 5.78 -18.39 -3.65
CA GLY A 89 5.97 -17.16 -4.42
C GLY A 89 4.80 -16.17 -4.36
N ARG A 90 3.88 -16.31 -3.39
CA ARG A 90 2.68 -15.47 -3.30
C ARG A 90 2.85 -14.19 -2.47
N LEU A 91 4.02 -13.94 -1.87
CA LEU A 91 4.23 -12.73 -1.08
C LEU A 91 4.38 -11.49 -1.97
N VAL A 92 3.69 -10.43 -1.60
CA VAL A 92 3.92 -9.05 -2.04
C VAL A 92 4.30 -8.24 -0.80
N LEU A 93 5.57 -7.94 -0.68
CA LEU A 93 6.10 -7.21 0.46
C LEU A 93 5.87 -5.70 0.29
N GLY A 94 4.79 -5.21 0.86
CA GLY A 94 4.53 -3.78 0.93
C GLY A 94 5.23 -3.17 2.14
N LEU A 95 6.14 -2.23 1.89
CA LEU A 95 6.93 -1.53 2.88
C LEU A 95 6.52 -0.07 3.01
N GLY A 96 6.66 0.49 4.21
CA GLY A 96 6.51 1.91 4.46
C GLY A 96 7.49 2.42 5.51
N SER A 97 7.84 3.72 5.41
CA SER A 97 8.76 4.36 6.37
C SER A 97 8.13 4.62 7.73
N GLN A 98 6.80 4.64 7.83
CA GLN A 98 6.07 5.22 8.95
C GLN A 98 6.40 6.73 9.10
N VAL A 99 6.01 7.36 10.19
CA VAL A 99 6.31 8.76 10.51
C VAL A 99 7.27 8.86 11.70
N LYS A 100 8.05 9.95 11.74
CA LYS A 100 9.10 10.20 12.75
C LYS A 100 8.68 9.89 14.19
N PRO A 101 7.55 10.39 14.72
CA PRO A 101 7.17 10.13 16.11
C PRO A 101 6.98 8.65 16.44
N HIS A 102 6.47 7.85 15.49
CA HIS A 102 6.31 6.42 15.69
C HIS A 102 7.64 5.68 15.66
N ILE A 103 8.54 6.04 14.74
CA ILE A 103 9.86 5.40 14.66
C ILE A 103 10.66 5.69 15.92
N GLU A 104 10.75 6.96 16.34
CA GLU A 104 11.58 7.35 17.50
C GLU A 104 10.95 6.95 18.83
N ARG A 105 9.65 7.18 19.03
CA ARG A 105 9.03 7.07 20.37
C ARG A 105 8.32 5.74 20.61
N ARG A 106 7.83 5.05 19.54
CA ARG A 106 7.15 3.76 19.65
C ARG A 106 8.12 2.61 19.39
N PHE A 107 8.96 2.73 18.35
CA PHE A 107 9.91 1.68 17.98
C PHE A 107 11.32 1.90 18.54
N SER A 108 11.61 3.07 19.11
CA SER A 108 12.94 3.43 19.65
C SER A 108 14.08 3.27 18.63
N MET A 109 13.80 3.61 17.37
CA MET A 109 14.75 3.54 16.27
C MET A 109 15.12 4.94 15.78
N PRO A 110 16.34 5.15 15.24
CA PRO A 110 16.76 6.44 14.72
C PRO A 110 15.94 6.82 13.49
N TRP A 111 15.61 8.11 13.37
CA TRP A 111 14.98 8.70 12.20
C TRP A 111 15.96 9.57 11.44
N HIS A 112 16.06 9.32 10.16
CA HIS A 112 16.87 10.10 9.23
C HIS A 112 16.00 10.71 8.12
N LYS A 113 16.58 10.95 6.95
CA LYS A 113 15.85 11.38 5.75
C LYS A 113 15.09 10.19 5.17
N ALA A 114 13.81 10.10 5.47
CA ALA A 114 12.99 8.90 5.20
C ALA A 114 13.09 8.37 3.76
N ALA A 115 13.08 9.25 2.75
CA ALA A 115 13.14 8.82 1.36
C ALA A 115 14.52 8.23 1.00
N GLU A 116 15.60 8.87 1.44
CA GLU A 116 16.97 8.39 1.22
C GLU A 116 17.21 7.08 1.97
N GLN A 117 16.76 7.00 3.22
CA GLN A 117 16.88 5.79 4.02
C GLN A 117 16.06 4.63 3.45
N MET A 118 14.85 4.88 2.93
CA MET A 118 14.05 3.85 2.26
C MET A 118 14.66 3.39 0.94
N ARG A 119 15.26 4.31 0.16
CA ARG A 119 16.03 3.94 -1.05
C ARG A 119 17.13 2.95 -0.69
N GLU A 120 17.91 3.26 0.32
CA GLU A 120 19.02 2.44 0.74
C GLU A 120 18.56 1.12 1.37
N PHE A 121 17.48 1.14 2.16
CA PHE A 121 16.88 -0.05 2.75
C PHE A 121 16.49 -1.08 1.68
N ILE A 122 15.76 -0.65 0.63
CA ILE A 122 15.33 -1.54 -0.44
C ILE A 122 16.50 -1.94 -1.35
N ALA A 123 17.44 -1.04 -1.63
CA ALA A 123 18.64 -1.38 -2.38
C ALA A 123 19.49 -2.43 -1.65
N ALA A 124 19.63 -2.32 -0.32
CA ALA A 124 20.29 -3.33 0.51
C ALA A 124 19.56 -4.68 0.45
N MET A 125 18.22 -4.69 0.54
CA MET A 125 17.44 -5.92 0.37
C MET A 125 17.63 -6.54 -1.02
N ASN A 126 17.63 -5.73 -2.07
CA ASN A 126 17.89 -6.21 -3.43
C ASN A 126 19.30 -6.84 -3.56
N ALA A 127 20.33 -6.22 -2.97
CA ALA A 127 21.67 -6.80 -2.94
C ALA A 127 21.74 -8.13 -2.16
N ILE A 128 20.98 -8.26 -1.08
CA ILE A 128 20.85 -9.51 -0.33
C ILE A 128 20.15 -10.57 -1.19
N PHE A 129 19.06 -10.24 -1.86
CA PHE A 129 18.36 -11.16 -2.78
C PHE A 129 19.24 -11.53 -3.98
N ASP A 130 20.00 -10.60 -4.55
CA ASP A 130 20.96 -10.91 -5.62
C ASP A 130 22.03 -11.89 -5.15
N CYS A 131 22.49 -11.77 -3.92
CA CYS A 131 23.41 -12.75 -3.33
C CYS A 131 22.79 -14.14 -3.24
N TRP A 132 21.53 -14.25 -2.78
CA TRP A 132 20.88 -15.53 -2.60
C TRP A 132 20.40 -16.18 -3.91
N TYR A 133 19.74 -15.41 -4.76
CA TYR A 133 19.09 -15.94 -5.97
C TYR A 133 19.99 -15.98 -7.19
N ASN A 134 20.99 -15.08 -7.27
CA ASN A 134 21.85 -14.93 -8.44
C ASN A 134 23.32 -15.26 -8.14
N GLY A 135 23.68 -15.61 -6.90
CA GLY A 135 25.06 -15.94 -6.51
C GLY A 135 26.02 -14.73 -6.49
N ALA A 136 25.49 -13.52 -6.49
CA ALA A 136 26.32 -12.32 -6.41
C ALA A 136 27.03 -12.23 -5.04
N ARG A 137 28.24 -11.63 -5.01
CA ARG A 137 28.89 -11.36 -3.73
C ARG A 137 28.14 -10.25 -2.99
N LEU A 138 27.79 -10.49 -1.71
CA LEU A 138 27.20 -9.43 -0.89
C LEU A 138 28.28 -8.41 -0.51
N ALA A 139 28.17 -7.19 -1.07
CA ALA A 139 29.12 -6.09 -0.86
C ALA A 139 28.37 -4.74 -0.91
N PHE A 140 27.34 -4.61 -0.08
CA PHE A 140 26.52 -3.40 0.01
C PHE A 140 27.07 -2.48 1.11
N GLU A 141 27.52 -1.28 0.73
CA GLU A 141 28.05 -0.26 1.62
C GLU A 141 27.33 1.07 1.37
N GLY A 142 26.37 1.42 2.23
CA GLY A 142 25.59 2.64 2.16
C GLY A 142 25.87 3.59 3.35
N GLU A 143 25.14 4.70 3.40
CA GLU A 143 25.20 5.67 4.51
C GLU A 143 24.51 5.12 5.76
N TYR A 144 23.40 4.40 5.61
CA TYR A 144 22.57 3.90 6.71
C TYR A 144 22.77 2.42 6.98
N TYR A 145 23.11 1.63 5.96
CA TYR A 145 23.22 0.18 6.04
C TYR A 145 24.48 -0.36 5.37
N GLN A 146 25.06 -1.38 6.00
CA GLN A 146 26.22 -2.08 5.46
C GLN A 146 26.01 -3.58 5.58
N HIS A 147 26.06 -4.30 4.45
CA HIS A 147 25.92 -5.74 4.37
C HIS A 147 27.03 -6.32 3.47
N THR A 148 28.10 -6.81 4.10
CA THR A 148 29.31 -7.28 3.40
C THR A 148 29.70 -8.72 3.74
N LEU A 149 28.85 -9.40 4.54
CA LEU A 149 29.12 -10.77 4.99
C LEU A 149 27.90 -11.66 4.74
N MET A 150 28.11 -12.75 3.97
CA MET A 150 27.12 -13.81 3.75
C MET A 150 27.86 -15.18 3.70
N PRO A 151 28.12 -15.81 4.86
CA PRO A 151 28.64 -17.19 4.85
C PRO A 151 27.56 -18.15 4.30
N ALA A 152 27.97 -19.21 3.65
CA ALA A 152 27.07 -20.16 3.00
C ALA A 152 25.99 -20.74 3.96
N THR A 153 26.34 -20.94 5.22
CA THR A 153 25.39 -21.44 6.25
C THR A 153 24.22 -20.51 6.54
N PHE A 154 24.34 -19.22 6.17
CA PHE A 154 23.28 -18.21 6.38
C PHE A 154 22.53 -17.82 5.10
N ALA A 155 22.94 -18.41 3.97
CA ALA A 155 22.17 -18.27 2.74
C ALA A 155 21.03 -19.30 2.73
N PRO A 156 19.79 -18.92 2.29
CA PRO A 156 18.70 -19.88 2.20
C PRO A 156 18.98 -20.97 1.17
N GLU A 157 18.57 -22.20 1.47
CA GLU A 157 18.73 -23.36 0.57
C GLU A 157 17.59 -23.44 -0.46
N ASP A 158 16.37 -23.06 -0.06
CA ASP A 158 15.19 -23.10 -0.94
C ASP A 158 14.99 -21.76 -1.66
N ILE A 159 15.47 -21.72 -2.91
CA ILE A 159 15.31 -20.60 -3.86
C ILE A 159 14.45 -20.99 -5.06
N THR A 160 13.57 -21.97 -4.92
CA THR A 160 12.70 -22.48 -6.01
C THR A 160 11.60 -21.46 -6.39
N ALA A 161 11.08 -20.72 -5.42
CA ALA A 161 10.19 -19.59 -5.69
C ALA A 161 11.00 -18.38 -6.21
N PRO A 162 10.41 -17.53 -7.09
CA PRO A 162 11.05 -16.27 -7.46
C PRO A 162 11.26 -15.39 -6.21
N ARG A 163 12.22 -14.43 -6.28
CA ARG A 163 12.41 -13.48 -5.17
C ARG A 163 11.11 -12.76 -4.81
N PRO A 164 10.90 -12.40 -3.53
CA PRO A 164 9.74 -11.62 -3.13
C PRO A 164 9.64 -10.30 -3.90
N ARG A 165 8.43 -9.93 -4.32
CA ARG A 165 8.18 -8.62 -4.91
C ARG A 165 8.12 -7.57 -3.79
N ILE A 166 8.86 -6.47 -3.95
CA ILE A 166 8.85 -5.34 -3.02
C ILE A 166 8.04 -4.20 -3.60
N VAL A 167 7.05 -3.70 -2.86
CA VAL A 167 6.31 -2.48 -3.21
C VAL A 167 6.46 -1.46 -2.09
N LEU A 168 6.71 -0.19 -2.44
CA LEU A 168 6.94 0.88 -1.45
C LEU A 168 5.71 1.79 -1.35
N SER A 169 5.22 2.00 -0.14
CA SER A 169 4.17 3.01 0.08
C SER A 169 4.74 4.41 -0.01
N ALA A 170 4.15 5.23 -0.85
CA ALA A 170 4.57 6.61 -1.06
C ALA A 170 3.38 7.56 -1.23
N THR A 171 3.57 8.82 -0.85
CA THR A 171 2.59 9.90 -1.01
C THR A 171 3.19 11.10 -1.72
N GLY A 172 4.33 11.61 -1.24
CA GLY A 172 4.99 12.77 -1.83
C GLY A 172 5.90 12.38 -3.01
N PRO A 173 6.24 13.35 -3.89
CA PRO A 173 6.96 13.09 -5.13
C PRO A 173 8.34 12.46 -4.93
N LEU A 174 9.07 12.81 -3.87
CA LEU A 174 10.40 12.27 -3.59
C LEU A 174 10.33 10.76 -3.25
N MET A 175 9.44 10.36 -2.33
CA MET A 175 9.29 8.94 -1.98
C MET A 175 8.70 8.13 -3.15
N THR A 176 7.84 8.75 -3.96
CA THR A 176 7.31 8.16 -5.20
C THR A 176 8.43 7.89 -6.22
N GLN A 177 9.33 8.84 -6.39
CA GLN A 177 10.51 8.65 -7.25
C GLN A 177 11.40 7.52 -6.73
N VAL A 178 11.67 7.48 -5.42
CA VAL A 178 12.42 6.39 -4.77
C VAL A 178 11.75 5.03 -5.02
N ALA A 179 10.43 4.93 -4.86
CA ALA A 179 9.71 3.68 -5.15
C ALA A 179 9.98 3.19 -6.58
N ALA A 180 9.93 4.10 -7.54
CA ALA A 180 10.18 3.79 -8.95
C ALA A 180 11.66 3.47 -9.26
N GLU A 181 12.60 3.99 -8.48
CA GLU A 181 14.03 3.68 -8.63
C GLU A 181 14.38 2.26 -8.14
N VAL A 182 13.85 1.82 -7.00
CA VAL A 182 14.39 0.64 -6.29
C VAL A 182 13.39 -0.48 -6.03
N ALA A 183 12.06 -0.25 -6.16
CA ALA A 183 11.02 -1.23 -5.87
C ALA A 183 10.34 -1.78 -7.15
N ASP A 184 9.61 -2.89 -7.02
CA ASP A 184 8.84 -3.49 -8.12
C ASP A 184 7.49 -2.79 -8.35
N GLY A 185 7.09 -1.92 -7.44
CA GLY A 185 5.86 -1.15 -7.51
C GLY A 185 5.71 -0.18 -6.35
N MET A 186 4.55 0.48 -6.33
CA MET A 186 4.22 1.47 -5.32
C MET A 186 2.79 1.27 -4.82
N ILE A 187 2.59 1.40 -3.51
CA ILE A 187 1.28 1.56 -2.89
C ILE A 187 1.04 3.05 -2.66
N MET A 188 0.06 3.60 -3.36
CA MET A 188 -0.34 4.99 -3.21
C MET A 188 -1.28 5.15 -2.01
N HIS A 189 -1.11 6.21 -1.22
CA HIS A 189 -1.96 6.47 -0.06
C HIS A 189 -3.40 6.78 -0.49
N PRO A 190 -4.44 6.28 0.22
CA PRO A 190 -5.84 6.52 -0.14
C PRO A 190 -6.28 7.99 -0.06
N PHE A 191 -5.59 8.82 0.73
CA PHE A 191 -5.78 10.28 0.71
C PHE A 191 -5.07 10.87 -0.50
N SER A 192 -5.74 10.79 -1.64
CA SER A 192 -5.27 11.25 -2.94
C SER A 192 -6.44 11.49 -3.88
N SER A 193 -6.17 12.02 -5.07
CA SER A 193 -7.16 12.26 -6.10
C SER A 193 -6.65 11.84 -7.48
N GLU A 194 -7.54 11.70 -8.45
CA GLU A 194 -7.16 11.45 -9.83
C GLU A 194 -6.21 12.53 -10.36
N ARG A 195 -6.51 13.81 -10.07
CA ARG A 195 -5.67 14.94 -10.48
C ARG A 195 -4.26 14.83 -9.88
N PHE A 196 -4.16 14.55 -8.58
CA PHE A 196 -2.86 14.36 -7.93
C PHE A 196 -2.09 13.18 -8.51
N MET A 197 -2.77 12.07 -8.81
CA MET A 197 -2.16 10.92 -9.49
C MET A 197 -1.58 11.32 -10.84
N ARG A 198 -2.35 12.00 -11.68
CA ARG A 198 -1.94 12.35 -13.05
C ARG A 198 -0.86 13.44 -13.10
N GLU A 199 -0.99 14.49 -12.28
CA GLU A 199 -0.13 15.68 -12.36
C GLU A 199 1.12 15.58 -11.46
N VAL A 200 1.11 14.75 -10.43
CA VAL A 200 2.23 14.64 -9.46
C VAL A 200 2.80 13.24 -9.40
N THR A 201 1.95 12.22 -9.18
CA THR A 201 2.42 10.86 -8.92
C THR A 201 3.02 10.22 -10.17
N LEU A 202 2.31 10.20 -11.31
CA LEU A 202 2.80 9.58 -12.54
C LEU A 202 4.09 10.24 -13.06
N PRO A 203 4.23 11.57 -13.10
CA PRO A 203 5.49 12.21 -13.48
C PRO A 203 6.65 11.88 -12.53
N ALA A 204 6.39 11.69 -11.22
CA ALA A 204 7.42 11.28 -10.28
C ALA A 204 7.85 9.82 -10.50
N ILE A 205 6.91 8.93 -10.81
CA ILE A 205 7.18 7.54 -11.21
C ILE A 205 8.05 7.51 -12.48
N GLU A 206 7.68 8.25 -13.51
CA GLU A 206 8.43 8.33 -14.77
C GLU A 206 9.88 8.77 -14.56
N ARG A 207 10.11 9.79 -13.71
CA ARG A 207 11.47 10.24 -13.36
C ARG A 207 12.28 9.15 -12.65
N GLY A 208 11.68 8.47 -11.67
CA GLY A 208 12.36 7.38 -10.93
C GLY A 208 12.70 6.20 -11.83
N LEU A 209 11.77 5.78 -12.69
CA LEU A 209 11.99 4.71 -13.67
C LEU A 209 13.10 5.07 -14.66
N ALA A 210 13.11 6.31 -15.17
CA ALA A 210 14.14 6.80 -16.06
C ALA A 210 15.54 6.76 -15.39
N THR A 211 15.63 7.16 -14.12
CA THR A 211 16.86 7.09 -13.32
C THR A 211 17.38 5.65 -13.21
N ALA A 212 16.47 4.69 -13.08
CA ALA A 212 16.80 3.26 -12.95
C ALA A 212 16.93 2.51 -14.30
N GLY A 213 16.74 3.18 -15.44
CA GLY A 213 16.72 2.55 -16.76
C GLY A 213 15.57 1.57 -16.98
N ARG A 214 14.43 1.79 -16.28
CA ARG A 214 13.23 0.93 -16.28
C ARG A 214 12.06 1.59 -17.00
N SER A 215 11.02 0.82 -17.25
CA SER A 215 9.78 1.28 -17.89
C SER A 215 8.55 1.07 -17.00
N LEU A 216 7.44 1.72 -17.33
CA LEU A 216 6.15 1.50 -16.65
C LEU A 216 5.66 0.04 -16.74
N ASN A 217 6.11 -0.72 -17.72
CA ASN A 217 5.77 -2.14 -17.82
C ASN A 217 6.41 -2.98 -16.70
N ASP A 218 7.47 -2.49 -16.08
CA ASP A 218 8.22 -3.16 -15.01
C ASP A 218 7.79 -2.70 -13.61
N PHE A 219 6.74 -1.86 -13.54
CA PHE A 219 6.32 -1.21 -12.30
C PHE A 219 4.81 -1.34 -12.08
N ALA A 220 4.40 -1.73 -10.86
CA ALA A 220 3.00 -1.87 -10.50
C ALA A 220 2.54 -0.70 -9.63
N LEU A 221 1.57 0.08 -10.11
CA LEU A 221 0.89 1.08 -9.28
C LEU A 221 -0.33 0.43 -8.61
N ASP A 222 -0.30 0.40 -7.28
CA ASP A 222 -1.39 -0.05 -6.41
C ASP A 222 -2.05 1.17 -5.78
N TYR A 223 -3.35 1.32 -5.99
CA TYR A 223 -4.13 2.40 -5.38
C TYR A 223 -5.50 1.90 -4.95
N ALA A 224 -5.80 2.01 -3.67
CA ALA A 224 -7.10 1.74 -3.09
C ALA A 224 -7.75 3.08 -2.67
N PRO A 225 -8.66 3.65 -3.46
CA PRO A 225 -9.35 4.89 -3.09
C PRO A 225 -10.22 4.70 -1.84
N MET A 226 -10.53 5.80 -1.16
CA MET A 226 -11.57 5.79 -0.15
C MET A 226 -12.92 5.53 -0.82
N LEU A 227 -13.74 4.67 -0.22
CA LEU A 227 -15.07 4.34 -0.71
C LEU A 227 -16.13 4.78 0.29
N ALA A 228 -17.13 5.52 -0.19
CA ALA A 228 -18.39 5.76 0.52
C ALA A 228 -19.50 5.04 -0.25
N MET A 229 -19.94 3.90 0.26
CA MET A 229 -20.86 3.01 -0.43
C MET A 229 -22.07 2.66 0.44
N GLY A 230 -23.27 2.72 -0.13
CA GLY A 230 -24.50 2.35 0.54
C GLY A 230 -25.60 1.92 -0.43
N HIS A 231 -26.44 0.94 -0.02
CA HIS A 231 -27.56 0.47 -0.84
C HIS A 231 -28.74 1.44 -0.93
N ASN A 232 -28.89 2.28 0.09
CA ASN A 232 -29.91 3.33 0.21
C ASN A 232 -29.30 4.62 0.70
N ASP A 233 -30.06 5.69 0.67
CA ASP A 233 -29.59 7.03 1.01
C ASP A 233 -29.09 7.11 2.45
N GLU A 234 -29.77 6.50 3.43
CA GLU A 234 -29.34 6.50 4.83
C GLU A 234 -27.97 5.80 5.02
N ALA A 235 -27.77 4.65 4.39
CA ALA A 235 -26.50 3.93 4.45
C ALA A 235 -25.38 4.69 3.72
N LEU A 236 -25.71 5.35 2.61
CA LEU A 236 -24.77 6.16 1.85
C LEU A 236 -24.35 7.41 2.63
N ASP A 237 -25.29 8.11 3.27
CA ASP A 237 -25.00 9.29 4.10
C ASP A 237 -24.06 8.93 5.25
N LYS A 238 -24.31 7.81 5.95
CA LYS A 238 -23.41 7.30 6.99
C LYS A 238 -22.01 6.98 6.46
N ALA A 239 -21.91 6.38 5.28
CA ALA A 239 -20.63 6.08 4.65
C ALA A 239 -19.87 7.36 4.25
N ILE A 240 -20.58 8.38 3.76
CA ILE A 240 -20.04 9.70 3.44
C ILE A 240 -19.46 10.35 4.71
N ASP A 241 -20.19 10.33 5.84
CA ASP A 241 -19.73 10.92 7.10
C ASP A 241 -18.45 10.22 7.62
N VAL A 242 -18.37 8.90 7.51
CA VAL A 242 -17.15 8.15 7.85
C VAL A 242 -15.96 8.59 6.97
N VAL A 243 -16.18 8.72 5.68
CA VAL A 243 -15.15 9.15 4.73
C VAL A 243 -14.75 10.61 4.99
N ARG A 244 -15.72 11.48 5.26
CA ARG A 244 -15.49 12.89 5.63
C ARG A 244 -14.56 13.01 6.84
N GLY A 245 -14.81 12.23 7.89
CA GLY A 245 -13.94 12.15 9.06
C GLY A 245 -12.53 11.65 8.74
N ARG A 246 -12.39 10.67 7.83
CA ARG A 246 -11.08 10.18 7.37
C ARG A 246 -10.32 11.22 6.56
N ILE A 247 -10.98 11.94 5.67
CA ILE A 247 -10.39 13.04 4.90
C ILE A 247 -9.86 14.12 5.85
N ALA A 248 -10.67 14.53 6.84
CA ALA A 248 -10.26 15.49 7.85
C ALA A 248 -9.04 15.02 8.66
N PHE A 249 -9.04 13.76 9.09
CA PHE A 249 -7.93 13.15 9.83
C PHE A 249 -6.63 13.12 9.01
N TYR A 250 -6.69 12.68 7.75
CA TYR A 250 -5.49 12.67 6.92
C TYR A 250 -5.07 14.08 6.49
N GLY A 251 -6.03 14.98 6.28
CA GLY A 251 -5.77 16.38 5.92
C GLY A 251 -4.94 17.13 6.95
N CYS A 252 -4.99 16.75 8.23
CA CYS A 252 -4.14 17.34 9.27
C CYS A 252 -2.68 16.81 9.27
N THR A 253 -2.34 15.86 8.42
CA THR A 253 -0.98 15.32 8.33
C THR A 253 -0.14 16.17 7.38
N VAL A 254 0.92 16.79 7.90
CA VAL A 254 1.77 17.75 7.14
C VAL A 254 2.30 17.15 5.83
N ALA A 255 2.67 15.88 5.83
CA ALA A 255 3.18 15.19 4.64
C ALA A 255 2.14 15.06 3.50
N TYR A 256 0.86 15.27 3.79
CA TYR A 256 -0.22 15.16 2.80
C TYR A 256 -0.71 16.51 2.27
N LYS A 257 -0.10 17.62 2.72
CA LYS A 257 -0.41 18.96 2.24
C LYS A 257 -0.43 19.08 0.71
N PRO A 258 0.50 18.48 -0.06
CA PRO A 258 0.48 18.57 -1.52
C PRO A 258 -0.81 18.09 -2.18
N VAL A 259 -1.55 17.16 -1.53
CA VAL A 259 -2.86 16.70 -2.03
C VAL A 259 -3.93 17.78 -1.86
N LEU A 260 -3.85 18.58 -0.80
CA LEU A 260 -4.74 19.73 -0.59
C LEU A 260 -4.37 20.88 -1.52
N ASP A 261 -3.07 21.18 -1.63
CA ASP A 261 -2.54 22.31 -2.40
C ASP A 261 -2.95 22.25 -3.89
N ILE A 262 -2.91 21.05 -4.50
CA ILE A 262 -3.25 20.91 -5.93
C ILE A 262 -4.72 21.28 -6.24
N HIS A 263 -5.58 21.23 -5.22
CA HIS A 263 -6.99 21.60 -5.32
C HIS A 263 -7.27 23.01 -4.79
N GLY A 264 -6.25 23.73 -4.31
CA GLY A 264 -6.43 25.05 -3.69
C GLY A 264 -6.95 25.03 -2.27
N TRP A 265 -6.88 23.86 -1.60
CA TRP A 265 -7.38 23.67 -0.23
C TRP A 265 -6.25 23.68 0.82
N GLY A 266 -5.06 24.13 0.46
CA GLY A 266 -3.87 24.08 1.32
C GLY A 266 -4.01 24.80 2.65
N ASP A 267 -4.75 25.91 2.68
CA ASP A 267 -4.98 26.74 3.88
C ASP A 267 -5.83 25.99 4.95
N LEU A 268 -6.65 25.02 4.53
CA LEU A 268 -7.45 24.20 5.42
C LEU A 268 -6.60 23.37 6.41
N GLN A 269 -5.38 23.02 6.02
CA GLN A 269 -4.53 22.14 6.85
C GLN A 269 -4.23 22.72 8.23
N ASP A 270 -3.94 24.02 8.34
CA ASP A 270 -3.61 24.65 9.62
C ASP A 270 -4.79 24.61 10.59
N GLU A 271 -6.01 24.82 10.09
CA GLU A 271 -7.24 24.71 10.89
C GLU A 271 -7.50 23.26 11.32
N LEU A 272 -7.35 22.29 10.43
CA LEU A 272 -7.45 20.85 10.76
C LEU A 272 -6.44 20.46 11.83
N ILE A 273 -5.18 20.91 11.75
CA ILE A 273 -4.17 20.66 12.77
C ILE A 273 -4.55 21.26 14.11
N ALA A 274 -5.06 22.50 14.12
CA ALA A 274 -5.48 23.18 15.35
C ALA A 274 -6.63 22.46 16.03
N LEU A 275 -7.65 22.03 15.28
CA LEU A 275 -8.79 21.27 15.79
C LEU A 275 -8.39 19.87 16.26
N ASN A 276 -7.50 19.19 15.54
CA ASN A 276 -6.99 17.87 15.93
C ASN A 276 -6.26 17.91 17.29
N ARG A 277 -5.46 18.94 17.53
CA ARG A 277 -4.81 19.16 18.85
C ARG A 277 -5.80 19.35 20.00
N GLN A 278 -7.01 19.83 19.69
CA GLN A 278 -8.11 20.01 20.63
C GLN A 278 -9.04 18.79 20.71
N HIS A 279 -8.75 17.71 19.98
CA HIS A 279 -9.59 16.50 19.84
C HIS A 279 -11.02 16.80 19.35
N ARG A 280 -11.21 17.85 18.54
CA ARG A 280 -12.50 18.29 18.00
C ARG A 280 -12.79 17.64 16.65
N THR A 281 -12.92 16.32 16.64
CA THR A 281 -13.08 15.51 15.41
C THR A 281 -14.31 15.86 14.58
N GLU A 282 -15.44 16.17 15.23
CA GLU A 282 -16.67 16.59 14.53
C GLU A 282 -16.48 17.95 13.83
N ALA A 283 -15.81 18.91 14.48
CA ALA A 283 -15.49 20.19 13.88
C ALA A 283 -14.53 20.05 12.69
N MET A 284 -13.57 19.13 12.76
CA MET A 284 -12.70 18.81 11.63
C MET A 284 -13.50 18.25 10.45
N ALA A 285 -14.41 17.31 10.70
CA ALA A 285 -15.25 16.72 9.66
C ALA A 285 -16.15 17.77 9.01
N ALA A 286 -16.68 18.73 9.76
CA ALA A 286 -17.53 19.81 9.26
C ALA A 286 -16.83 20.78 8.28
N LEU A 287 -15.50 20.82 8.29
CA LEU A 287 -14.71 21.60 7.32
C LEU A 287 -14.59 20.93 5.96
N ILE A 288 -14.86 19.63 5.85
CA ILE A 288 -14.72 18.87 4.61
C ILE A 288 -16.02 19.00 3.82
N THR A 289 -15.97 19.66 2.68
CA THR A 289 -17.11 19.87 1.78
C THR A 289 -17.46 18.62 0.98
N ASP A 290 -18.66 18.60 0.38
CA ASP A 290 -19.07 17.50 -0.52
C ASP A 290 -18.16 17.42 -1.75
N GLU A 291 -17.68 18.54 -2.27
CA GLU A 291 -16.70 18.60 -3.37
C GLU A 291 -15.40 17.88 -2.99
N MET A 292 -14.90 18.11 -1.77
CA MET A 292 -13.70 17.41 -1.27
C MET A 292 -13.92 15.90 -1.16
N VAL A 293 -15.10 15.49 -0.68
CA VAL A 293 -15.45 14.07 -0.60
C VAL A 293 -15.50 13.46 -2.00
N ASP A 294 -16.21 14.06 -2.94
CA ASP A 294 -16.33 13.56 -4.32
C ASP A 294 -14.99 13.55 -5.08
N THR A 295 -14.08 14.47 -4.74
CA THR A 295 -12.75 14.53 -5.35
C THR A 295 -11.82 13.42 -4.83
N ILE A 296 -11.81 13.18 -3.51
CA ILE A 296 -10.87 12.25 -2.86
C ILE A 296 -11.43 10.83 -2.80
N ALA A 297 -12.74 10.67 -2.63
CA ALA A 297 -13.37 9.37 -2.51
C ALA A 297 -14.17 8.97 -3.75
N ILE A 298 -14.59 7.72 -3.76
CA ILE A 298 -15.60 7.19 -4.70
C ILE A 298 -16.90 6.99 -3.92
N VAL A 299 -17.92 7.75 -4.30
CA VAL A 299 -19.21 7.80 -3.59
C VAL A 299 -20.30 7.17 -4.46
N GLY A 300 -21.19 6.36 -3.89
CA GLY A 300 -22.36 5.86 -4.61
C GLY A 300 -22.87 4.50 -4.14
N LYS A 301 -23.87 3.98 -4.85
CA LYS A 301 -24.34 2.58 -4.70
C LYS A 301 -23.25 1.61 -5.18
N PRO A 302 -23.27 0.33 -4.77
CA PRO A 302 -22.20 -0.62 -5.06
C PRO A 302 -21.74 -0.64 -6.53
N GLU A 303 -22.67 -0.75 -7.48
CA GLU A 303 -22.34 -0.80 -8.90
C GLU A 303 -21.77 0.56 -9.41
N GLN A 304 -22.31 1.68 -8.92
CA GLN A 304 -21.83 3.00 -9.28
C GLN A 304 -20.40 3.23 -8.79
N VAL A 305 -20.06 2.72 -7.59
CA VAL A 305 -18.70 2.78 -7.06
C VAL A 305 -17.74 2.06 -7.99
N VAL A 306 -18.07 0.85 -8.43
CA VAL A 306 -17.25 0.07 -9.36
C VAL A 306 -17.07 0.82 -10.69
N ASP A 307 -18.15 1.34 -11.28
CA ASP A 307 -18.08 2.07 -12.55
C ASP A 307 -17.23 3.34 -12.43
N ARG A 308 -17.38 4.10 -11.34
CA ARG A 308 -16.59 5.30 -11.05
C ARG A 308 -15.11 4.96 -10.81
N MET A 309 -14.79 3.85 -10.13
CA MET A 309 -13.42 3.37 -9.98
C MET A 309 -12.78 3.09 -11.34
N LYS A 310 -13.48 2.37 -12.21
CA LYS A 310 -13.02 2.09 -13.58
C LYS A 310 -12.83 3.36 -14.40
N ALA A 311 -13.79 4.28 -14.34
CA ALA A 311 -13.73 5.54 -15.09
C ALA A 311 -12.55 6.41 -14.67
N ARG A 312 -12.28 6.54 -13.35
CA ARG A 312 -11.20 7.37 -12.83
C ARG A 312 -9.81 6.74 -12.93
N PHE A 313 -9.70 5.43 -12.68
CA PHE A 313 -8.40 4.77 -12.46
C PHE A 313 -8.13 3.62 -13.41
N GLY A 314 -9.10 3.24 -14.25
CA GLY A 314 -8.92 2.19 -15.27
C GLY A 314 -7.73 2.47 -16.18
N GLY A 315 -6.87 1.47 -16.38
CA GLY A 315 -5.64 1.59 -17.18
C GLY A 315 -4.49 2.38 -16.52
N LEU A 316 -4.70 2.97 -15.33
CA LEU A 316 -3.66 3.67 -14.57
C LEU A 316 -3.06 2.79 -13.48
N ILE A 317 -3.87 1.94 -12.86
CA ILE A 317 -3.48 1.11 -11.73
C ILE A 317 -3.45 -0.37 -12.13
N ALA A 318 -2.48 -1.10 -11.59
CA ALA A 318 -2.35 -2.55 -11.78
C ALA A 318 -3.03 -3.35 -10.65
N ARG A 319 -3.28 -2.67 -9.51
CA ARG A 319 -3.81 -3.30 -8.30
C ARG A 319 -4.66 -2.31 -7.50
N THR A 320 -5.69 -2.82 -6.83
CA THR A 320 -6.55 -2.03 -5.94
C THR A 320 -7.02 -2.84 -4.73
N GLY A 321 -7.34 -2.14 -3.64
CA GLY A 321 -8.11 -2.71 -2.54
C GLY A 321 -9.61 -2.45 -2.75
N PHE A 322 -10.43 -3.48 -2.54
CA PHE A 322 -11.88 -3.35 -2.54
C PHE A 322 -12.45 -4.12 -1.35
N GLY A 323 -13.04 -3.41 -0.40
CA GLY A 323 -13.69 -3.98 0.78
C GLY A 323 -15.14 -3.51 0.89
N ALA A 324 -16.04 -4.45 1.02
CA ALA A 324 -17.46 -4.20 1.19
C ALA A 324 -18.03 -5.20 2.22
N PRO A 325 -17.77 -4.99 3.51
CA PRO A 325 -18.10 -5.97 4.56
C PRO A 325 -19.61 -6.22 4.70
N ASP A 326 -20.43 -5.25 4.29
CA ASP A 326 -21.89 -5.30 4.43
C ASP A 326 -22.57 -5.99 3.23
N LEU A 327 -21.81 -6.40 2.21
CA LEU A 327 -22.34 -7.07 1.02
C LEU A 327 -22.35 -8.59 1.20
N GLY A 328 -23.40 -9.24 0.66
CA GLY A 328 -23.46 -10.69 0.53
C GLY A 328 -22.37 -11.23 -0.43
N GLY A 329 -21.96 -12.48 -0.24
CA GLY A 329 -20.87 -13.06 -1.04
C GLY A 329 -21.15 -13.11 -2.55
N GLU A 330 -22.39 -13.37 -2.96
CA GLU A 330 -22.79 -13.41 -4.38
C GLU A 330 -22.69 -12.01 -5.02
N GLU A 331 -23.25 -11.00 -4.35
CA GLU A 331 -23.19 -9.61 -4.81
C GLU A 331 -21.74 -9.11 -4.89
N LEU A 332 -20.94 -9.37 -3.85
CA LEU A 332 -19.53 -9.01 -3.81
C LEU A 332 -18.77 -9.69 -4.96
N GLY A 333 -19.01 -10.98 -5.22
CA GLY A 333 -18.41 -11.70 -6.35
C GLY A 333 -18.75 -11.07 -7.71
N ALA A 334 -20.02 -10.66 -7.91
CA ALA A 334 -20.46 -9.96 -9.13
C ALA A 334 -19.75 -8.60 -9.30
N LEU A 335 -19.59 -7.82 -8.22
CA LEU A 335 -18.87 -6.55 -8.25
C LEU A 335 -17.39 -6.72 -8.55
N LEU A 336 -16.73 -7.74 -7.99
CA LEU A 336 -15.34 -8.05 -8.30
C LEU A 336 -15.16 -8.41 -9.78
N ALA A 337 -16.05 -9.22 -10.33
CA ALA A 337 -16.04 -9.56 -11.75
C ALA A 337 -16.24 -8.31 -12.65
N ARG A 338 -17.18 -7.42 -12.25
CA ARG A 338 -17.44 -6.15 -12.95
C ARG A 338 -16.24 -5.19 -12.89
N LEU A 339 -15.52 -5.16 -11.77
CA LEU A 339 -14.35 -4.29 -11.62
C LEU A 339 -13.17 -4.75 -12.49
N ARG A 340 -13.08 -6.06 -12.78
CA ARG A 340 -12.04 -6.63 -13.66
C ARG A 340 -12.34 -6.48 -15.15
N SER A 341 -13.62 -6.50 -15.55
CA SER A 341 -14.03 -6.34 -16.96
C SER A 341 -13.80 -4.91 -17.47
#